data_2a738cc1eff9bb3b73faf9d6bb6511aa
#
_entry.id   2a738cc1eff9bb3b73faf9d6bb6511aa
#
_cell.length_a   1.000
_cell.length_b   1.000
_cell.length_c   1.000
_cell.angle_alpha   90.00
_cell.angle_beta   90.00
_cell.angle_gamma   90.00
#
_symmetry.space_group_name_H-M   'P 1'
#
loop_
_entity.id
_entity.type
_entity.pdbx_description
1 polymer ?
#
loop_
_entity_poly.entity_id
_entity_poly.type
_entity_poly.pdbx_seq_one_letter_code
_entity_poly.pdbx_strand_id
1 'polypeptide(L)'
;MTTEKPGPEARVVFELAVEDGWPPVGSERVWAHHLGGDRYRIANAPWFVRDLAVGDVVRAQARGSDSNPVCTEVVERSDHVTIRLICFRRGPLAGDLAQALEPFTALGVYGEGVQQYGMLALDIEPTAPLPAIVSRLRQGVEDGSWEYEEGRITPAWIAATEA
;
A
#
# COMPACT_ATOMS: atom_id res chain seq x y z
N MET A 1 -3.66 25.23 -19.96
CA MET A 1 -2.76 24.07 -20.05
C MET A 1 -2.71 23.39 -18.70
N THR A 2 -3.34 22.25 -18.60
CA THR A 2 -3.17 21.36 -17.44
C THR A 2 -1.83 20.66 -17.60
N THR A 3 -0.86 21.03 -16.82
CA THR A 3 0.37 20.26 -16.67
C THR A 3 0.02 18.98 -15.92
N GLU A 4 -0.16 17.89 -16.66
CA GLU A 4 -0.23 16.57 -16.03
C GLU A 4 1.04 16.35 -15.22
N LYS A 5 0.87 16.02 -13.95
CA LYS A 5 1.99 15.64 -13.09
C LYS A 5 2.64 14.39 -13.68
N PRO A 6 3.96 14.39 -13.96
CA PRO A 6 4.59 13.20 -14.52
C PRO A 6 4.38 11.98 -13.61
N GLY A 7 4.08 10.83 -14.21
CA GLY A 7 3.96 9.58 -13.51
C GLY A 7 5.29 9.13 -12.87
N PRO A 8 5.28 8.08 -12.03
CA PRO A 8 6.51 7.54 -11.43
C PRO A 8 7.40 6.95 -12.52
N GLU A 9 8.70 7.26 -12.47
CA GLU A 9 9.68 6.87 -13.48
C GLU A 9 10.68 5.82 -12.99
N ALA A 10 10.64 5.50 -11.70
CA ALA A 10 11.60 4.58 -11.08
C ALA A 10 10.90 3.46 -10.33
N ARG A 11 11.62 2.38 -10.12
CA ARG A 11 11.22 1.28 -9.25
C ARG A 11 12.28 1.10 -8.17
N VAL A 12 11.85 1.00 -6.93
CA VAL A 12 12.71 0.70 -5.79
C VAL A 12 12.43 -0.73 -5.33
N VAL A 13 13.47 -1.50 -5.15
CA VAL A 13 13.40 -2.88 -4.66
C VAL A 13 13.49 -2.90 -3.15
N PHE A 14 12.56 -3.62 -2.52
CA PHE A 14 12.57 -3.90 -1.09
C PHE A 14 12.83 -5.40 -0.89
N GLU A 15 13.87 -5.73 -0.15
CA GLU A 15 14.13 -7.11 0.25
C GLU A 15 13.20 -7.47 1.40
N LEU A 16 12.58 -8.64 1.33
CA LEU A 16 11.58 -9.08 2.30
C LEU A 16 12.11 -10.25 3.12
N ALA A 17 11.89 -10.19 4.42
CA ALA A 17 12.15 -11.33 5.31
C ALA A 17 11.00 -12.34 5.17
N VAL A 18 11.30 -13.51 4.62
CA VAL A 18 10.32 -14.59 4.46
C VAL A 18 10.40 -15.51 5.67
N GLU A 19 9.28 -15.64 6.37
CA GLU A 19 9.14 -16.53 7.53
C GLU A 19 7.93 -17.44 7.31
N ASP A 20 8.14 -18.76 7.42
CA ASP A 20 7.09 -19.77 7.23
C ASP A 20 6.37 -19.66 5.87
N GLY A 21 7.13 -19.30 4.81
CA GLY A 21 6.58 -19.14 3.46
C GLY A 21 5.81 -17.84 3.23
N TRP A 22 5.84 -16.91 4.17
CA TRP A 22 5.19 -15.61 4.00
C TRP A 22 6.14 -14.44 4.27
N PRO A 23 6.18 -13.39 3.44
CA PRO A 23 5.40 -13.28 2.18
C PRO A 23 5.85 -14.30 1.13
N PRO A 24 5.03 -14.55 0.07
CA PRO A 24 5.30 -15.59 -0.93
C PRO A 24 6.44 -15.24 -1.89
N VAL A 25 7.06 -14.08 -1.71
CA VAL A 25 8.17 -13.58 -2.54
C VAL A 25 9.27 -13.01 -1.64
N GLY A 26 10.51 -13.03 -2.13
CA GLY A 26 11.67 -12.52 -1.38
C GLY A 26 11.96 -11.03 -1.60
N SER A 27 11.25 -10.39 -2.53
CA SER A 27 11.41 -8.96 -2.79
C SER A 27 10.14 -8.38 -3.43
N GLU A 28 9.97 -7.08 -3.28
CA GLU A 28 8.91 -6.32 -3.93
C GLU A 28 9.49 -5.09 -4.61
N ARG A 29 8.99 -4.79 -5.81
CA ARG A 29 9.32 -3.56 -6.54
C ARG A 29 8.18 -2.58 -6.40
N VAL A 30 8.50 -1.39 -5.91
CA VAL A 30 7.53 -0.33 -5.69
C VAL A 30 7.85 0.84 -6.61
N TRP A 31 6.83 1.40 -7.25
CA TRP A 31 6.99 2.58 -8.08
C TRP A 31 7.37 3.79 -7.23
N ALA A 32 8.24 4.64 -7.76
CA ALA A 32 8.75 5.80 -7.06
C ALA A 32 9.11 6.93 -8.02
N HIS A 33 9.15 8.15 -7.47
CA HIS A 33 9.72 9.32 -8.14
C HIS A 33 11.15 9.53 -7.66
N HIS A 34 12.08 9.61 -8.59
CA HIS A 34 13.47 9.92 -8.27
C HIS A 34 13.61 11.40 -7.87
N LEU A 35 14.13 11.65 -6.70
CA LEU A 35 14.29 13.02 -6.15
C LEU A 35 15.70 13.59 -6.35
N GLY A 36 16.56 12.82 -7.00
CA GLY A 36 17.98 13.14 -7.14
C GLY A 36 18.84 12.31 -6.18
N GLY A 37 20.07 12.03 -6.60
CA GLY A 37 20.98 11.20 -5.80
C GLY A 37 20.41 9.83 -5.51
N ASP A 38 20.41 9.44 -4.25
CA ASP A 38 19.90 8.14 -3.77
C ASP A 38 18.47 8.22 -3.18
N ARG A 39 17.77 9.34 -3.35
CA ARG A 39 16.45 9.59 -2.74
C ARG A 39 15.32 9.34 -3.71
N TYR A 40 14.29 8.65 -3.23
CA TYR A 40 13.10 8.27 -4.00
C TYR A 40 11.85 8.46 -3.15
N ARG A 41 10.79 9.00 -3.74
CA ARG A 41 9.47 9.13 -3.10
C ARG A 41 8.57 8.00 -3.58
N ILE A 42 8.04 7.23 -2.66
CA ILE A 42 7.16 6.08 -2.95
C ILE A 42 5.86 6.56 -3.58
N ALA A 43 5.46 5.92 -4.68
CA ALA A 43 4.33 6.35 -5.51
C ALA A 43 3.12 5.40 -5.47
N ASN A 44 3.27 4.18 -4.94
CA ASN A 44 2.14 3.26 -4.76
C ASN A 44 2.23 2.51 -3.44
N ALA A 45 1.08 2.07 -2.93
CA ALA A 45 1.02 1.29 -1.70
C ALA A 45 1.64 -0.10 -1.93
N PRO A 46 2.54 -0.58 -1.04
CA PRO A 46 3.15 -1.90 -1.18
C PRO A 46 2.19 -3.02 -0.80
N TRP A 47 2.37 -4.19 -1.40
CA TRP A 47 1.62 -5.40 -1.03
C TRP A 47 2.23 -6.13 0.16
N PHE A 48 3.55 -6.13 0.31
CA PHE A 48 4.25 -6.95 1.30
C PHE A 48 5.20 -6.16 2.19
N VAL A 49 5.75 -5.05 1.72
CA VAL A 49 6.65 -4.21 2.52
C VAL A 49 5.91 -3.68 3.74
N ARG A 50 6.49 -3.88 4.92
CA ARG A 50 5.92 -3.39 6.17
C ARG A 50 6.33 -1.95 6.41
N ASP A 51 5.44 -1.19 7.04
CA ASP A 51 5.68 0.17 7.51
C ASP A 51 6.11 1.13 6.42
N LEU A 52 5.50 0.99 5.23
CA LEU A 52 5.75 1.85 4.08
C LEU A 52 4.43 2.37 3.52
N ALA A 53 4.42 3.66 3.16
CA ALA A 53 3.25 4.31 2.56
C ALA A 53 3.64 5.20 1.38
N VAL A 54 2.66 5.50 0.54
CA VAL A 54 2.79 6.48 -0.54
C VAL A 54 3.29 7.82 0.05
N GLY A 55 4.24 8.43 -0.63
CA GLY A 55 4.82 9.70 -0.19
C GLY A 55 6.01 9.57 0.74
N ASP A 56 6.26 8.39 1.32
CA ASP A 56 7.49 8.16 2.08
C ASP A 56 8.70 8.36 1.18
N VAL A 57 9.76 8.93 1.72
CA VAL A 57 11.03 9.10 1.02
C VAL A 57 12.03 8.08 1.55
N VAL A 58 12.63 7.36 0.64
CA VAL A 58 13.62 6.32 0.95
C VAL A 58 14.95 6.64 0.29
N ARG A 59 16.04 6.11 0.86
CA ARG A 59 17.31 5.97 0.17
C ARG A 59 17.39 4.61 -0.47
N ALA A 60 17.89 4.58 -1.71
CA ALA A 60 18.08 3.34 -2.43
C ALA A 60 19.33 3.43 -3.28
N GLN A 61 20.04 2.32 -3.40
CA GLN A 61 21.30 2.24 -4.14
C GLN A 61 21.24 1.12 -5.17
N ALA A 62 21.73 1.41 -6.36
CA ALA A 62 21.87 0.40 -7.41
C ALA A 62 22.91 -0.65 -7.02
N ARG A 63 22.55 -1.92 -7.22
CA ARG A 63 23.46 -3.05 -7.07
C ARG A 63 23.73 -3.64 -8.45
N GLY A 64 24.74 -3.10 -9.14
CA GLY A 64 25.08 -3.46 -10.51
C GLY A 64 24.49 -2.51 -11.55
N SER A 65 24.91 -2.66 -12.82
CA SER A 65 24.63 -1.70 -13.88
C SER A 65 23.19 -1.73 -14.41
N ASP A 66 22.48 -2.86 -14.29
CA ASP A 66 21.17 -3.09 -14.88
C ASP A 66 20.08 -3.37 -13.87
N SER A 67 20.32 -3.18 -12.57
CA SER A 67 19.36 -3.47 -11.51
C SER A 67 18.68 -2.20 -11.01
N ASN A 68 17.41 -2.34 -10.62
CA ASN A 68 16.71 -1.28 -9.90
C ASN A 68 17.40 -1.02 -8.55
N PRO A 69 17.38 0.22 -8.05
CA PRO A 69 17.96 0.54 -6.75
C PRO A 69 17.23 -0.21 -5.62
N VAL A 70 18.02 -0.66 -4.66
CA VAL A 70 17.53 -1.39 -3.48
C VAL A 70 17.45 -0.45 -2.30
N CYS A 71 16.29 -0.41 -1.64
CA CYS A 71 16.07 0.43 -0.46
C CYS A 71 17.03 0.05 0.66
N THR A 72 17.67 1.06 1.25
CA THR A 72 18.55 0.91 2.41
C THR A 72 17.93 1.48 3.68
N GLU A 73 17.14 2.55 3.58
CA GLU A 73 16.45 3.14 4.74
C GLU A 73 15.28 4.03 4.31
N VAL A 74 14.34 4.24 5.20
CA VAL A 74 13.29 5.26 5.08
C VAL A 74 13.77 6.52 5.77
N VAL A 75 13.81 7.65 5.05
CA VAL A 75 14.35 8.92 5.57
C VAL A 75 13.28 9.95 5.92
N GLU A 76 12.10 9.88 5.28
CA GLU A 76 10.96 10.74 5.59
C GLU A 76 9.69 9.91 5.57
N ARG A 77 8.80 10.15 6.53
CA ARG A 77 7.49 9.52 6.61
C ARG A 77 6.42 10.48 6.11
N SER A 78 5.53 9.99 5.24
CA SER A 78 4.33 10.74 4.84
C SER A 78 3.20 10.54 5.85
N ASP A 79 2.10 11.26 5.65
CA ASP A 79 0.88 11.10 6.45
C ASP A 79 -0.12 10.11 5.82
N HIS A 80 0.28 9.40 4.78
CA HIS A 80 -0.55 8.37 4.16
C HIS A 80 -0.61 7.11 5.03
N VAL A 81 -1.73 6.40 4.92
CA VAL A 81 -1.95 5.11 5.57
C VAL A 81 -1.95 4.02 4.50
N THR A 82 -1.32 2.90 4.80
CA THR A 82 -1.37 1.70 3.96
C THR A 82 -2.16 0.62 4.69
N ILE A 83 -3.23 0.16 4.07
CA ILE A 83 -4.04 -0.96 4.55
C ILE A 83 -3.97 -2.06 3.49
N ARG A 84 -3.79 -3.30 3.92
CA ARG A 84 -3.87 -4.46 3.04
C ARG A 84 -5.04 -5.33 3.46
N LEU A 85 -5.85 -5.74 2.51
CA LEU A 85 -6.94 -6.68 2.78
C LEU A 85 -6.84 -7.92 1.90
N ILE A 86 -7.27 -9.04 2.44
CA ILE A 86 -7.43 -10.29 1.71
C ILE A 86 -8.92 -10.55 1.55
N CYS A 87 -9.38 -10.55 0.30
CA CYS A 87 -10.77 -10.81 -0.04
C CYS A 87 -11.00 -12.33 -0.10
N PHE A 88 -11.90 -12.85 0.71
CA PHE A 88 -12.14 -14.29 0.79
C PHE A 88 -12.89 -14.82 -0.42
N ARG A 89 -12.36 -15.88 -1.03
CA ARG A 89 -13.00 -16.56 -2.16
C ARG A 89 -14.34 -17.20 -1.79
N ARG A 90 -14.48 -17.62 -0.54
CA ARG A 90 -15.71 -18.23 -0.01
C ARG A 90 -16.61 -17.24 0.72
N GLY A 91 -16.26 -15.97 0.67
CA GLY A 91 -17.06 -14.89 1.26
C GLY A 91 -18.11 -14.35 0.31
N PRO A 92 -18.88 -13.33 0.77
CA PRO A 92 -19.95 -12.72 -0.03
C PRO A 92 -19.51 -12.14 -1.37
N LEU A 93 -18.25 -11.71 -1.49
CA LEU A 93 -17.69 -11.12 -2.72
C LEU A 93 -17.03 -12.17 -3.62
N ALA A 94 -16.97 -13.43 -3.20
CA ALA A 94 -16.36 -14.53 -3.97
C ALA A 94 -14.93 -14.22 -4.46
N GLY A 95 -14.17 -13.43 -3.70
CA GLY A 95 -12.80 -13.05 -4.06
C GLY A 95 -12.69 -11.96 -5.12
N ASP A 96 -13.78 -11.31 -5.48
CA ASP A 96 -13.80 -10.23 -6.47
C ASP A 96 -13.16 -8.95 -5.91
N LEU A 97 -11.90 -8.69 -6.31
CA LEU A 97 -11.15 -7.54 -5.82
C LEU A 97 -11.72 -6.21 -6.31
N ALA A 98 -12.32 -6.17 -7.50
CA ALA A 98 -12.96 -4.95 -8.01
C ALA A 98 -14.17 -4.57 -7.14
N GLN A 99 -14.99 -5.54 -6.77
CA GLN A 99 -16.10 -5.31 -5.84
C GLN A 99 -15.62 -4.93 -4.43
N ALA A 100 -14.53 -5.54 -3.97
CA ALA A 100 -13.96 -5.20 -2.67
C ALA A 100 -13.43 -3.77 -2.63
N LEU A 101 -12.85 -3.29 -3.73
CA LEU A 101 -12.30 -1.94 -3.84
C LEU A 101 -13.38 -0.85 -3.99
N GLU A 102 -14.49 -1.15 -4.63
CA GLU A 102 -15.52 -0.17 -5.01
C GLU A 102 -15.96 0.78 -3.88
N PRO A 103 -16.31 0.28 -2.66
CA PRO A 103 -16.70 1.18 -1.57
C PRO A 103 -15.59 2.11 -1.10
N PHE A 104 -14.34 1.69 -1.24
CA PHE A 104 -13.18 2.51 -0.88
C PHE A 104 -12.90 3.57 -1.94
N THR A 105 -13.04 3.23 -3.21
CA THR A 105 -12.94 4.20 -4.31
C THR A 105 -13.95 5.33 -4.13
N ALA A 106 -15.17 5.01 -3.72
CA ALA A 106 -16.21 5.99 -3.43
C ALA A 106 -15.82 6.94 -2.28
N LEU A 107 -14.93 6.51 -1.39
CA LEU A 107 -14.40 7.31 -0.28
C LEU A 107 -13.08 8.02 -0.62
N GLY A 108 -12.66 7.98 -1.88
CA GLY A 108 -11.44 8.63 -2.33
C GLY A 108 -10.16 7.83 -2.07
N VAL A 109 -10.27 6.54 -1.81
CA VAL A 109 -9.13 5.65 -1.56
C VAL A 109 -8.65 5.04 -2.85
N TYR A 110 -7.34 5.02 -3.06
CA TYR A 110 -6.70 4.31 -4.16
C TYR A 110 -6.35 2.89 -3.74
N GLY A 111 -6.50 1.95 -4.66
CA GLY A 111 -6.15 0.57 -4.38
C GLY A 111 -5.65 -0.17 -5.60
N GLU A 112 -4.76 -1.12 -5.38
CA GLU A 112 -4.26 -2.04 -6.40
C GLU A 112 -4.39 -3.48 -5.91
N GLY A 113 -4.87 -4.36 -6.79
CA GLY A 113 -5.09 -5.75 -6.47
C GLY A 113 -4.07 -6.69 -7.07
N VAL A 114 -3.78 -7.78 -6.35
CA VAL A 114 -3.07 -8.95 -6.87
C VAL A 114 -4.00 -10.13 -6.80
N GLN A 115 -4.61 -10.47 -7.91
CA GLN A 115 -5.61 -11.53 -7.98
C GLN A 115 -5.06 -12.89 -7.52
N GLN A 116 -3.80 -13.16 -7.84
CA GLN A 116 -3.10 -14.38 -7.45
C GLN A 116 -3.15 -14.65 -5.94
N TYR A 117 -3.09 -13.59 -5.14
CA TYR A 117 -3.09 -13.69 -3.68
C TYR A 117 -4.41 -13.24 -3.04
N GLY A 118 -5.38 -12.83 -3.85
CA GLY A 118 -6.65 -12.29 -3.33
C GLY A 118 -6.50 -11.03 -2.51
N MET A 119 -5.47 -10.23 -2.79
CA MET A 119 -5.04 -9.12 -1.95
C MET A 119 -5.26 -7.77 -2.60
N LEU A 120 -5.70 -6.79 -1.81
CA LEU A 120 -5.72 -5.36 -2.14
C LEU A 120 -4.77 -4.61 -1.24
N ALA A 121 -3.96 -3.72 -1.83
CA ALA A 121 -3.24 -2.70 -1.08
C ALA A 121 -3.96 -1.37 -1.27
N LEU A 122 -4.35 -0.74 -0.18
CA LEU A 122 -5.07 0.53 -0.17
C LEU A 122 -4.13 1.66 0.24
N ASP A 123 -4.12 2.73 -0.54
CA ASP A 123 -3.48 3.99 -0.21
C ASP A 123 -4.54 4.98 0.29
N ILE A 124 -4.41 5.40 1.53
CA ILE A 124 -5.37 6.30 2.17
C ILE A 124 -4.67 7.62 2.47
N GLU A 125 -5.12 8.67 1.79
CA GLU A 125 -4.62 10.02 2.00
C GLU A 125 -5.08 10.58 3.36
N PRO A 126 -4.31 11.50 3.96
CA PRO A 126 -4.68 12.10 5.26
C PRO A 126 -5.98 12.90 5.21
N THR A 127 -6.38 13.38 4.04
CA THR A 127 -7.63 14.15 3.83
C THR A 127 -8.85 13.26 3.62
N ALA A 128 -8.68 11.94 3.50
CA ALA A 128 -9.77 10.99 3.32
C ALA A 128 -10.64 10.89 4.58
N PRO A 129 -11.92 10.47 4.45
CA PRO A 129 -12.82 10.30 5.60
C PRO A 129 -12.47 9.04 6.40
N LEU A 130 -11.45 9.14 7.26
CA LEU A 130 -10.89 8.01 7.99
C LEU A 130 -11.93 7.22 8.80
N PRO A 131 -12.86 7.86 9.55
CA PRO A 131 -13.87 7.10 10.28
C PRO A 131 -14.76 6.24 9.39
N ALA A 132 -15.16 6.74 8.22
CA ALA A 132 -15.97 5.99 7.27
C ALA A 132 -15.20 4.80 6.69
N ILE A 133 -13.90 4.98 6.42
CA ILE A 133 -13.03 3.92 5.90
C ILE A 133 -12.85 2.83 6.95
N VAL A 134 -12.57 3.19 8.21
CA VAL A 134 -12.46 2.25 9.32
C VAL A 134 -13.77 1.45 9.49
N SER A 135 -14.90 2.15 9.45
CA SER A 135 -16.23 1.52 9.55
C SER A 135 -16.44 0.50 8.43
N ARG A 136 -16.08 0.86 7.20
CA ARG A 136 -16.24 -0.05 6.05
C ARG A 136 -15.32 -1.27 6.16
N LEU A 137 -14.09 -1.10 6.61
CA LEU A 137 -13.17 -2.20 6.84
C LEU A 137 -13.73 -3.19 7.86
N ARG A 138 -14.21 -2.68 8.99
CA ARG A 138 -14.79 -3.50 10.05
C ARG A 138 -16.05 -4.24 9.60
N GLN A 139 -16.89 -3.58 8.82
CA GLN A 139 -18.10 -4.19 8.28
C GLN A 139 -17.79 -5.40 7.40
N GLY A 140 -16.76 -5.31 6.54
CA GLY A 140 -16.35 -6.42 5.70
C GLY A 140 -15.76 -7.60 6.47
N VAL A 141 -15.09 -7.34 7.59
CA VAL A 141 -14.65 -8.40 8.51
C VAL A 141 -15.86 -9.09 9.15
N GLU A 142 -16.82 -8.31 9.60
CA GLU A 142 -18.03 -8.79 10.27
C GLU A 142 -18.91 -9.67 9.37
N ASP A 143 -19.04 -9.28 8.10
CA ASP A 143 -19.86 -10.03 7.13
C ASP A 143 -19.10 -11.17 6.44
N GLY A 144 -17.82 -11.37 6.74
CA GLY A 144 -17.01 -12.43 6.17
C GLY A 144 -16.44 -12.15 4.79
N SER A 145 -16.44 -10.89 4.34
CA SER A 145 -15.91 -10.50 3.03
C SER A 145 -14.39 -10.55 2.97
N TRP A 146 -13.72 -10.09 4.03
CA TRP A 146 -12.26 -10.01 4.07
C TRP A 146 -11.71 -9.99 5.50
N GLU A 147 -10.38 -10.14 5.58
CA GLU A 147 -9.56 -9.70 6.69
C GLU A 147 -8.65 -8.57 6.21
N TYR A 148 -8.16 -7.75 7.11
CA TYR A 148 -7.21 -6.70 6.76
C TYR A 148 -6.13 -6.54 7.83
N GLU A 149 -4.99 -5.99 7.40
CA GLU A 149 -3.92 -5.58 8.29
C GLU A 149 -3.56 -4.11 8.08
N GLU A 150 -3.09 -3.49 9.13
CA GLU A 150 -2.59 -2.13 9.12
C GLU A 150 -1.10 -2.17 8.72
N GLY A 151 -0.81 -1.91 7.44
CA GLY A 151 0.55 -1.96 6.92
C GLY A 151 1.39 -0.77 7.37
N ARG A 152 0.78 0.42 7.41
CA ARG A 152 1.37 1.64 7.96
C ARG A 152 0.25 2.54 8.43
N ILE A 153 0.33 3.01 9.67
CA ILE A 153 -0.71 3.85 10.29
C ILE A 153 -0.13 5.16 10.80
N THR A 154 -1.03 6.11 11.06
CA THR A 154 -0.71 7.45 11.53
C THR A 154 -1.49 7.75 12.83
N PRO A 155 -1.11 8.78 13.59
CA PRO A 155 -1.90 9.19 14.76
C PRO A 155 -3.37 9.49 14.43
N ALA A 156 -3.64 10.11 13.27
CA ALA A 156 -5.01 10.38 12.82
C ALA A 156 -5.81 9.10 12.58
N TRP A 157 -5.18 8.08 12.01
CA TRP A 157 -5.79 6.77 11.82
C TRP A 157 -6.12 6.10 13.16
N ILE A 158 -5.17 6.12 14.09
CA ILE A 158 -5.37 5.56 15.45
C ILE A 158 -6.56 6.24 16.11
N ALA A 159 -6.65 7.57 16.04
CA ALA A 159 -7.78 8.31 16.59
C ALA A 159 -9.12 7.88 15.96
N ALA A 160 -9.13 7.64 14.64
CA ALA A 160 -10.33 7.17 13.93
C ALA A 160 -10.74 5.76 14.34
N THR A 161 -9.77 4.88 14.69
CA THR A 161 -10.07 3.52 15.14
C THR A 161 -10.57 3.44 16.58
N GLU A 162 -10.26 4.44 17.39
CA GLU A 162 -10.67 4.53 18.80
C GLU A 162 -12.02 5.25 19.00
N ALA A 163 -12.54 5.84 17.95
CA ALA A 163 -13.80 6.59 18.01
C ALA A 163 -15.03 5.67 18.09
#